data_bc099dfa892c013f11c051427c07d31b
#
_entry.id   bc099dfa892c013f11c051427c07d31b
#
_cell.length_a   1.000
_cell.length_b   1.000
_cell.length_c   1.000
_cell.angle_alpha   90.00
_cell.angle_beta   90.00
_cell.angle_gamma   90.00
#
_symmetry.space_group_name_H-M   'P 1'
#
loop_
_entity.id
_entity.type
_entity.pdbx_description
1 polymer ?
#
loop_
_entity_poly.entity_id
_entity_poly.type
_entity_poly.pdbx_seq_one_letter_code
_entity_poly.pdbx_strand_id
1 'polypeptide(L)'
;SQAMAVYYNVFDNAEKPEAVKRLVEIINRSDCHVDAGILGMRVLFRVLSDFGYSSLAFKMITRRDYPSYGNFVERGLTALPEDFLRETDRPNSQNHHMFGDISAWFIEYCAGIKVNPYRNDSSFVRISPCFIGELDYAEGEYETVGGKIKVNWLRTDGKIKLTVIADEGVHGEIIIPSEYSIEDNGGNYAELENGEYML
;
A
#
# COMPACT_ATOMS: atom_id res chain seq x y z
N SER A 1 -11.53 -3.91 -15.92
CA SER A 1 -11.98 -3.82 -14.54
C SER A 1 -12.01 -2.37 -14.06
N GLN A 2 -12.90 -2.03 -13.11
CA GLN A 2 -13.05 -0.67 -12.59
C GLN A 2 -11.76 -0.11 -11.98
N ALA A 3 -11.00 -0.92 -11.23
CA ALA A 3 -9.71 -0.50 -10.68
C ALA A 3 -8.74 0.00 -11.75
N MET A 4 -8.63 -0.72 -12.88
CA MET A 4 -7.78 -0.28 -14.00
C MET A 4 -8.27 1.05 -14.60
N ALA A 5 -9.57 1.20 -14.79
CA ALA A 5 -10.14 2.43 -15.36
C ALA A 5 -9.90 3.65 -14.44
N VAL A 6 -10.00 3.47 -13.11
CA VAL A 6 -9.68 4.50 -12.13
C VAL A 6 -8.18 4.84 -12.17
N TYR A 7 -7.32 3.82 -12.10
CA TYR A 7 -5.86 3.99 -12.03
C TYR A 7 -5.29 4.69 -13.29
N TYR A 8 -5.76 4.29 -14.47
CA TYR A 8 -5.29 4.85 -15.75
C TYR A 8 -6.08 6.08 -16.21
N ASN A 9 -6.86 6.72 -15.30
CA ASN A 9 -7.58 7.97 -15.57
C ASN A 9 -8.58 7.88 -16.77
N VAL A 10 -9.25 6.73 -16.92
CA VAL A 10 -10.34 6.57 -17.90
C VAL A 10 -11.60 7.30 -17.43
N PHE A 11 -11.84 7.33 -16.12
CA PHE A 11 -12.89 8.12 -15.51
C PHE A 11 -12.42 9.54 -15.22
N ASP A 12 -13.31 10.50 -15.32
CA ASP A 12 -13.10 11.84 -14.82
C ASP A 12 -12.92 11.84 -13.28
N ASN A 13 -12.19 12.82 -12.75
CA ASN A 13 -11.90 12.86 -11.31
C ASN A 13 -13.17 12.89 -10.44
N ALA A 14 -14.25 13.49 -10.92
CA ALA A 14 -15.53 13.52 -10.23
C ALA A 14 -16.24 12.14 -10.18
N GLU A 15 -15.96 11.26 -11.14
CA GLU A 15 -16.58 9.95 -11.27
C GLU A 15 -15.84 8.84 -10.48
N LYS A 16 -14.53 9.03 -10.24
CA LYS A 16 -13.67 8.03 -9.58
C LYS A 16 -14.19 7.58 -8.23
N PRO A 17 -14.63 8.46 -7.30
CA PRO A 17 -15.13 8.03 -6.00
C PRO A 17 -16.31 7.07 -6.10
N GLU A 18 -17.27 7.34 -6.98
CA GLU A 18 -18.43 6.45 -7.21
C GLU A 18 -18.02 5.12 -7.85
N ALA A 19 -17.08 5.14 -8.80
CA ALA A 19 -16.54 3.94 -9.41
C ALA A 19 -15.82 3.05 -8.36
N VAL A 20 -15.05 3.65 -7.45
CA VAL A 20 -14.38 2.92 -6.36
C VAL A 20 -15.39 2.39 -5.35
N LYS A 21 -16.41 3.16 -4.99
CA LYS A 21 -17.49 2.69 -4.11
C LYS A 21 -18.16 1.43 -4.68
N ARG A 22 -18.48 1.42 -5.97
CA ARG A 22 -19.02 0.23 -6.65
C ARG A 22 -18.04 -0.95 -6.67
N LEU A 23 -16.75 -0.68 -6.84
CA LEU A 23 -15.72 -1.70 -6.74
C LEU A 23 -15.70 -2.34 -5.35
N VAL A 24 -15.77 -1.53 -4.30
CA VAL A 24 -15.85 -1.99 -2.90
C VAL A 24 -17.11 -2.84 -2.66
N GLU A 25 -18.27 -2.43 -3.20
CA GLU A 25 -19.49 -3.23 -3.11
C GLU A 25 -19.35 -4.61 -3.76
N ILE A 26 -18.70 -4.69 -4.93
CA ILE A 26 -18.43 -5.96 -5.63
C ILE A 26 -17.50 -6.83 -4.79
N ILE A 27 -16.41 -6.27 -4.26
CA ILE A 27 -15.46 -6.98 -3.39
C ILE A 27 -16.17 -7.55 -2.15
N ASN A 28 -17.00 -6.76 -1.50
CA ASN A 28 -17.75 -7.20 -0.33
C ASN A 28 -18.75 -8.32 -0.66
N ARG A 29 -19.42 -8.27 -1.81
CA ARG A 29 -20.31 -9.36 -2.28
C ARG A 29 -19.57 -10.64 -2.57
N SER A 30 -18.30 -10.55 -2.94
CA SER A 30 -17.40 -11.68 -3.17
C SER A 30 -16.65 -12.11 -1.89
N ASP A 31 -17.17 -11.73 -0.72
CA ASP A 31 -16.57 -12.00 0.60
C ASP A 31 -15.10 -11.57 0.68
N CYS A 32 -14.76 -10.44 0.10
CA CYS A 32 -13.41 -9.88 0.04
C CYS A 32 -12.37 -10.80 -0.62
N HIS A 33 -12.80 -11.71 -1.50
CA HIS A 33 -11.88 -12.50 -2.31
C HIS A 33 -11.38 -11.71 -3.52
N VAL A 34 -10.18 -12.04 -3.93
CA VAL A 34 -9.58 -11.48 -5.14
C VAL A 34 -10.24 -12.10 -6.38
N ASP A 35 -10.69 -11.25 -7.30
CA ASP A 35 -11.15 -11.64 -8.64
C ASP A 35 -10.49 -10.74 -9.69
N ALA A 36 -9.18 -10.90 -9.83
CA ALA A 36 -8.39 -10.14 -10.79
C ALA A 36 -7.18 -10.95 -11.25
N GLY A 37 -6.87 -10.88 -12.54
CA GLY A 37 -5.61 -11.39 -13.08
C GLY A 37 -4.44 -10.46 -12.79
N ILE A 38 -3.25 -10.85 -13.22
CA ILE A 38 -1.97 -10.19 -12.94
C ILE A 38 -1.96 -8.68 -13.22
N LEU A 39 -2.59 -8.20 -14.29
CA LEU A 39 -2.67 -6.76 -14.60
C LEU A 39 -3.60 -6.00 -13.64
N GLY A 40 -4.70 -6.64 -13.23
CA GLY A 40 -5.63 -6.05 -12.27
C GLY A 40 -5.06 -5.99 -10.87
N MET A 41 -4.29 -7.00 -10.47
CA MET A 41 -3.67 -7.06 -9.15
C MET A 41 -2.71 -5.90 -8.89
N ARG A 42 -1.93 -5.50 -9.88
CA ARG A 42 -1.01 -4.37 -9.79
C ARG A 42 -1.68 -3.06 -9.37
N VAL A 43 -2.92 -2.84 -9.77
CA VAL A 43 -3.61 -1.55 -9.53
C VAL A 43 -4.69 -1.64 -8.45
N LEU A 44 -5.21 -2.84 -8.17
CA LEU A 44 -6.37 -3.02 -7.30
C LEU A 44 -6.14 -2.46 -5.90
N PHE A 45 -5.07 -2.90 -5.25
CA PHE A 45 -4.77 -2.50 -3.86
C PHE A 45 -4.34 -1.04 -3.75
N ARG A 46 -3.64 -0.50 -4.78
CA ARG A 46 -3.31 0.92 -4.86
C ARG A 46 -4.58 1.78 -4.93
N VAL A 47 -5.49 1.45 -5.85
CA VAL A 47 -6.75 2.18 -6.00
C VAL A 47 -7.57 2.12 -4.71
N LEU A 48 -7.69 0.96 -4.07
CA LEU A 48 -8.39 0.86 -2.79
C LEU A 48 -7.74 1.77 -1.74
N SER A 49 -6.42 1.77 -1.64
CA SER A 49 -5.69 2.55 -0.65
C SER A 49 -5.73 4.05 -0.91
N ASP A 50 -5.62 4.48 -2.17
CA ASP A 50 -5.70 5.89 -2.56
C ASP A 50 -7.09 6.51 -2.27
N PHE A 51 -8.11 5.67 -2.17
CA PHE A 51 -9.48 6.10 -1.83
C PHE A 51 -9.90 5.74 -0.40
N GLY A 52 -8.96 5.46 0.51
CA GLY A 52 -9.21 5.25 1.93
C GLY A 52 -9.67 3.84 2.32
N TYR A 53 -9.53 2.86 1.43
CA TYR A 53 -9.92 1.46 1.69
C TYR A 53 -8.73 0.54 1.95
N SER A 54 -7.67 1.03 2.60
CA SER A 54 -6.44 0.26 2.88
C SER A 54 -6.68 -0.95 3.77
N SER A 55 -7.57 -0.85 4.77
CA SER A 55 -7.98 -1.99 5.61
C SER A 55 -8.68 -3.08 4.79
N LEU A 56 -9.51 -2.70 3.81
CA LEU A 56 -10.10 -3.66 2.89
C LEU A 56 -9.04 -4.35 2.02
N ALA A 57 -8.10 -3.57 1.47
CA ALA A 57 -6.97 -4.11 0.70
C ALA A 57 -6.16 -5.11 1.55
N PHE A 58 -5.80 -4.73 2.78
CA PHE A 58 -5.08 -5.59 3.71
C PHE A 58 -5.84 -6.88 4.04
N LYS A 59 -7.15 -6.77 4.30
CA LYS A 59 -8.02 -7.93 4.53
C LYS A 59 -8.01 -8.89 3.34
N MET A 60 -8.11 -8.37 2.12
CA MET A 60 -8.06 -9.20 0.89
C MET A 60 -6.71 -9.91 0.73
N ILE A 61 -5.60 -9.19 1.01
CA ILE A 61 -4.24 -9.72 0.91
C ILE A 61 -4.01 -10.85 1.91
N THR A 62 -4.46 -10.67 3.15
CA THR A 62 -4.14 -11.55 4.28
C THR A 62 -5.13 -12.71 4.48
N ARG A 63 -6.18 -12.82 3.67
CA ARG A 63 -7.06 -14.01 3.71
C ARG A 63 -6.23 -15.29 3.57
N ARG A 64 -6.62 -16.34 4.31
CA ARG A 64 -5.91 -17.63 4.28
C ARG A 64 -6.49 -18.62 3.27
N ASP A 65 -7.70 -18.36 2.80
CA ASP A 65 -8.39 -19.16 1.79
C ASP A 65 -8.18 -18.64 0.37
N TYR A 66 -8.46 -19.48 -0.61
CA TYR A 66 -8.34 -19.17 -2.03
C TYR A 66 -9.46 -18.22 -2.49
N PRO A 67 -9.18 -17.25 -3.37
CA PRO A 67 -7.87 -16.79 -3.86
C PRO A 67 -7.33 -15.59 -3.04
N SER A 68 -6.08 -15.68 -2.59
CA SER A 68 -5.41 -14.59 -1.86
C SER A 68 -3.90 -14.82 -1.76
N TYR A 69 -3.14 -13.78 -1.40
CA TYR A 69 -1.71 -13.92 -1.06
C TYR A 69 -1.49 -14.69 0.25
N GLY A 70 -2.34 -14.48 1.25
CA GLY A 70 -2.28 -15.23 2.51
C GLY A 70 -2.46 -16.72 2.30
N ASN A 71 -3.25 -17.14 1.30
CA ASN A 71 -3.38 -18.55 0.92
C ASN A 71 -2.05 -19.13 0.38
N PHE A 72 -1.25 -18.37 -0.34
CA PHE A 72 0.08 -18.82 -0.75
C PHE A 72 0.97 -19.11 0.46
N VAL A 73 0.94 -18.23 1.46
CA VAL A 73 1.69 -18.41 2.71
C VAL A 73 1.18 -19.64 3.48
N GLU A 74 -0.14 -19.79 3.63
CA GLU A 74 -0.76 -20.93 4.31
C GLU A 74 -0.38 -22.28 3.67
N ARG A 75 -0.24 -22.29 2.35
CA ARG A 75 0.21 -23.45 1.57
C ARG A 75 1.71 -23.68 1.59
N GLY A 76 2.47 -22.83 2.27
CA GLY A 76 3.93 -22.93 2.37
C GLY A 76 4.67 -22.63 1.07
N LEU A 77 4.09 -21.84 0.17
CA LEU A 77 4.79 -21.43 -1.05
C LEU A 77 5.94 -20.49 -0.70
N THR A 78 7.11 -20.72 -1.29
CA THR A 78 8.32 -19.93 -1.08
C THR A 78 8.56 -18.86 -2.16
N ALA A 79 7.72 -18.86 -3.19
CA ALA A 79 7.72 -17.86 -4.26
C ALA A 79 6.28 -17.62 -4.74
N LEU A 80 6.05 -16.51 -5.42
CA LEU A 80 4.74 -16.15 -5.94
C LEU A 80 4.52 -16.82 -7.31
N PRO A 81 3.44 -17.61 -7.47
CA PRO A 81 3.10 -18.21 -8.75
C PRO A 81 2.48 -17.19 -9.71
N GLU A 82 2.27 -17.60 -10.96
CA GLU A 82 1.64 -16.79 -12.00
C GLU A 82 0.14 -16.57 -11.77
N ASP A 83 -0.52 -17.51 -11.13
CA ASP A 83 -1.96 -17.51 -10.89
C ASP A 83 -2.29 -17.80 -9.44
N PHE A 84 -3.47 -17.33 -8.99
CA PHE A 84 -4.08 -17.83 -7.77
C PHE A 84 -4.53 -19.28 -8.01
N LEU A 85 -3.88 -20.21 -7.31
CA LEU A 85 -4.02 -21.65 -7.55
C LEU A 85 -4.90 -22.29 -6.49
N ARG A 86 -5.84 -23.12 -6.91
CA ARG A 86 -6.48 -24.11 -6.04
C ARG A 86 -5.49 -25.20 -5.67
N GLU A 87 -5.78 -25.97 -4.62
CA GLU A 87 -4.89 -27.04 -4.15
C GLU A 87 -4.58 -28.09 -5.24
N THR A 88 -5.52 -28.32 -6.14
CA THR A 88 -5.39 -29.29 -7.24
C THR A 88 -4.69 -28.75 -8.47
N ASP A 89 -4.50 -27.43 -8.55
CA ASP A 89 -3.97 -26.80 -9.74
C ASP A 89 -2.44 -26.89 -9.77
N ARG A 90 -1.91 -27.11 -10.97
CA ARG A 90 -0.48 -27.01 -11.23
C ARG A 90 -0.20 -25.63 -11.82
N PRO A 91 0.67 -24.82 -11.20
CA PRO A 91 1.01 -23.52 -11.76
C PRO A 91 1.83 -23.69 -13.06
N ASN A 92 1.57 -22.80 -14.02
CA ASN A 92 2.42 -22.68 -15.21
C ASN A 92 3.81 -22.18 -14.81
N SER A 93 3.87 -21.19 -13.93
CA SER A 93 5.10 -20.68 -13.30
C SER A 93 4.91 -20.59 -11.79
N GLN A 94 5.91 -21.07 -11.05
CA GLN A 94 5.94 -20.98 -9.58
C GLN A 94 6.80 -19.83 -9.05
N ASN A 95 7.40 -19.04 -9.92
CA ASN A 95 8.17 -17.85 -9.58
C ASN A 95 7.91 -16.79 -10.63
N HIS A 96 6.82 -16.04 -10.45
CA HIS A 96 6.35 -15.07 -11.41
C HIS A 96 6.33 -13.68 -10.79
N HIS A 97 7.16 -12.78 -11.30
CA HIS A 97 7.38 -11.45 -10.71
C HIS A 97 6.15 -10.52 -10.72
N MET A 98 5.14 -10.79 -11.56
CA MET A 98 3.96 -9.92 -11.68
C MET A 98 3.16 -9.80 -10.38
N PHE A 99 3.03 -10.87 -9.60
CA PHE A 99 2.44 -10.81 -8.27
C PHE A 99 3.38 -10.24 -7.21
N GLY A 100 4.67 -10.15 -7.48
CA GLY A 100 5.65 -9.50 -6.62
C GLY A 100 5.43 -8.01 -6.41
N ASP A 101 4.63 -7.35 -7.24
CA ASP A 101 4.21 -5.95 -7.06
C ASP A 101 3.51 -5.67 -5.72
N ILE A 102 3.01 -6.71 -5.04
CA ILE A 102 2.48 -6.58 -3.68
C ILE A 102 3.52 -6.06 -2.69
N SER A 103 4.80 -6.36 -2.90
CA SER A 103 5.89 -5.83 -2.06
C SER A 103 5.97 -4.31 -2.12
N ALA A 104 5.76 -3.73 -3.30
CA ALA A 104 5.70 -2.27 -3.45
C ALA A 104 4.49 -1.69 -2.69
N TRP A 105 3.34 -2.37 -2.69
CA TRP A 105 2.19 -1.91 -1.91
C TRP A 105 2.48 -1.84 -0.41
N PHE A 106 3.19 -2.82 0.15
CA PHE A 106 3.60 -2.77 1.57
C PHE A 106 4.51 -1.58 1.86
N ILE A 107 5.47 -1.29 0.99
CA ILE A 107 6.36 -0.13 1.15
C ILE A 107 5.58 1.19 0.97
N GLU A 108 4.75 1.29 -0.08
CA GLU A 108 4.04 2.51 -0.44
C GLU A 108 2.90 2.87 0.54
N TYR A 109 2.21 1.89 1.09
CA TYR A 109 0.98 2.12 1.88
C TYR A 109 1.09 1.70 3.34
N CYS A 110 1.76 0.60 3.67
CA CYS A 110 1.95 0.24 5.07
C CYS A 110 3.06 1.06 5.71
N ALA A 111 4.27 1.06 5.15
CA ALA A 111 5.36 1.92 5.63
C ALA A 111 5.18 3.38 5.20
N GLY A 112 4.53 3.62 4.06
CA GLY A 112 4.19 4.95 3.57
C GLY A 112 5.25 5.63 2.73
N ILE A 113 6.28 4.91 2.25
CA ILE A 113 7.35 5.48 1.44
C ILE A 113 6.91 5.53 -0.03
N LYS A 114 6.61 6.72 -0.55
CA LYS A 114 6.15 6.93 -1.93
C LYS A 114 7.16 7.71 -2.75
N VAL A 115 7.64 7.09 -3.81
CA VAL A 115 8.54 7.70 -4.79
C VAL A 115 7.82 7.86 -6.12
N ASN A 116 7.88 9.03 -6.72
CA ASN A 116 7.28 9.27 -8.03
C ASN A 116 8.37 9.16 -9.13
N PRO A 117 8.39 8.08 -9.91
CA PRO A 117 9.41 7.86 -10.94
C PRO A 117 9.32 8.85 -12.12
N TYR A 118 8.21 9.59 -12.22
CA TYR A 118 8.00 10.60 -13.27
C TYR A 118 8.38 12.02 -12.82
N ARG A 119 8.83 12.18 -11.57
CA ARG A 119 9.31 13.47 -11.07
C ARG A 119 10.75 13.68 -11.56
N ASN A 120 11.08 14.92 -11.94
CA ASN A 120 12.45 15.26 -12.34
C ASN A 120 13.46 15.19 -11.18
N ASP A 121 12.97 15.04 -9.98
CA ASP A 121 13.73 14.94 -8.74
C ASP A 121 13.55 13.55 -8.13
N SER A 122 14.50 12.68 -8.39
CA SER A 122 14.48 11.28 -7.95
C SER A 122 14.91 11.08 -6.48
N SER A 123 15.34 12.16 -5.81
CA SER A 123 15.64 12.17 -4.37
C SER A 123 14.46 12.62 -3.52
N PHE A 124 13.38 13.07 -4.15
CA PHE A 124 12.17 13.50 -3.46
C PHE A 124 11.31 12.31 -3.05
N VAL A 125 10.97 12.25 -1.77
CA VAL A 125 10.12 11.19 -1.19
C VAL A 125 8.92 11.81 -0.48
N ARG A 126 7.75 11.21 -0.65
CA ARG A 126 6.58 11.51 0.17
C ARG A 126 6.38 10.40 1.18
N ILE A 127 6.30 10.75 2.47
CA ILE A 127 5.93 9.82 3.53
C ILE A 127 4.43 9.98 3.79
N SER A 128 3.67 8.91 3.50
CA SER A 128 2.21 8.92 3.63
C SER A 128 1.69 7.51 3.97
N PRO A 129 1.91 7.02 5.19
CA PRO A 129 1.42 5.72 5.63
C PRO A 129 -0.11 5.74 5.82
N CYS A 130 -0.76 4.61 5.59
CA CYS A 130 -2.20 4.47 5.76
C CYS A 130 -2.62 4.11 7.20
N PHE A 131 -1.71 3.83 8.11
CA PHE A 131 -1.98 3.42 9.49
C PHE A 131 -3.10 2.38 9.62
N ILE A 132 -2.99 1.30 8.84
CA ILE A 132 -3.99 0.22 8.76
C ILE A 132 -4.34 -0.26 10.17
N GLY A 133 -5.65 -0.31 10.49
CA GLY A 133 -6.12 -0.56 11.84
C GLY A 133 -5.78 -1.94 12.40
N GLU A 134 -5.57 -2.92 11.51
CA GLU A 134 -5.19 -4.29 11.86
C GLU A 134 -3.68 -4.44 12.14
N LEU A 135 -2.90 -3.37 11.97
CA LEU A 135 -1.46 -3.37 12.25
C LEU A 135 -1.14 -2.53 13.48
N ASP A 136 -0.31 -3.08 14.36
CA ASP A 136 0.27 -2.34 15.48
C ASP A 136 1.49 -1.52 15.06
N TYR A 137 2.18 -1.94 14.01
CA TYR A 137 3.34 -1.25 13.45
C TYR A 137 3.55 -1.59 11.97
N ALA A 138 4.31 -0.75 11.28
CA ALA A 138 4.96 -1.10 10.03
C ALA A 138 6.33 -0.42 9.93
N GLU A 139 7.24 -1.07 9.23
CA GLU A 139 8.58 -0.56 8.94
C GLU A 139 8.91 -0.80 7.47
N GLY A 140 9.58 0.16 6.86
CA GLY A 140 10.09 0.05 5.49
C GLY A 140 11.35 0.87 5.29
N GLU A 141 12.15 0.45 4.33
CA GLU A 141 13.37 1.13 3.88
C GLU A 141 13.34 1.21 2.35
N TYR A 142 13.83 2.30 1.82
CA TYR A 142 13.97 2.50 0.39
C TYR A 142 15.27 3.25 0.09
N GLU A 143 15.91 2.93 -1.03
CA GLU A 143 17.13 3.60 -1.50
C GLU A 143 16.81 4.45 -2.73
N THR A 144 16.97 5.75 -2.61
CA THR A 144 16.83 6.73 -3.68
C THR A 144 18.21 7.10 -4.25
N VAL A 145 18.25 7.91 -5.30
CA VAL A 145 19.51 8.50 -5.80
C VAL A 145 20.16 9.40 -4.75
N GLY A 146 19.38 10.02 -3.86
CA GLY A 146 19.86 10.88 -2.77
C GLY A 146 20.35 10.13 -1.54
N GLY A 147 20.11 8.82 -1.45
CA GLY A 147 20.46 7.98 -0.31
C GLY A 147 19.27 7.17 0.21
N LYS A 148 19.44 6.63 1.40
CA LYS A 148 18.45 5.77 2.05
C LYS A 148 17.44 6.58 2.85
N ILE A 149 16.22 6.05 2.89
CA ILE A 149 15.18 6.48 3.82
C ILE A 149 14.59 5.27 4.52
N LYS A 150 14.44 5.37 5.82
CA LYS A 150 13.79 4.40 6.68
C LYS A 150 12.61 5.06 7.39
N VAL A 151 11.47 4.41 7.34
CA VAL A 151 10.25 4.84 8.01
C VAL A 151 9.73 3.71 8.86
N ASN A 152 9.38 3.99 10.10
CA ASN A 152 8.58 3.10 10.90
C ASN A 152 7.47 3.88 11.62
N TRP A 153 6.39 3.20 11.91
CA TRP A 153 5.40 3.70 12.84
C TRP A 153 4.95 2.60 13.80
N LEU A 154 4.59 3.02 14.99
CA LEU A 154 4.13 2.14 16.08
C LEU A 154 2.88 2.76 16.70
N ARG A 155 1.85 1.94 16.88
CA ARG A 155 0.63 2.30 17.59
C ARG A 155 0.78 1.94 19.07
N THR A 156 0.64 2.92 19.96
CA THR A 156 0.75 2.72 21.41
C THR A 156 -0.25 3.64 22.11
N ASP A 157 -1.06 3.10 23.01
CA ASP A 157 -2.01 3.84 23.84
C ASP A 157 -2.94 4.80 23.06
N GLY A 158 -3.38 4.37 21.88
CA GLY A 158 -4.28 5.14 21.02
C GLY A 158 -3.61 6.24 20.20
N LYS A 159 -2.30 6.38 20.30
CA LYS A 159 -1.47 7.30 19.51
C LYS A 159 -0.62 6.53 18.51
N ILE A 160 -0.11 7.24 17.52
CA ILE A 160 0.86 6.70 16.56
C ILE A 160 2.15 7.51 16.70
N LYS A 161 3.24 6.80 16.89
CA LYS A 161 4.59 7.34 16.79
C LYS A 161 5.15 7.00 15.43
N LEU A 162 5.37 8.00 14.59
CA LEU A 162 6.01 7.88 13.28
C LEU A 162 7.46 8.32 13.40
N THR A 163 8.40 7.48 12.98
CA THR A 163 9.84 7.79 12.98
C THR A 163 10.34 7.80 11.53
N VAL A 164 11.05 8.83 11.16
CA VAL A 164 11.66 9.00 9.83
C VAL A 164 13.15 9.22 10.00
N ILE A 165 13.96 8.45 9.27
CA ILE A 165 15.42 8.56 9.20
C ILE A 165 15.79 8.57 7.72
N ALA A 166 16.43 9.65 7.27
CA ALA A 166 16.84 9.83 5.88
C ALA A 166 18.28 10.33 5.79
N ASP A 167 18.99 9.93 4.74
CA ASP A 167 20.30 10.49 4.42
C ASP A 167 20.16 11.95 3.95
N GLU A 168 21.22 12.76 4.08
CA GLU A 168 21.21 14.21 3.76
C GLU A 168 20.77 14.54 2.31
N GLY A 169 20.98 13.62 1.37
CA GLY A 169 20.57 13.81 -0.03
C GLY A 169 19.10 13.52 -0.31
N VAL A 170 18.35 12.99 0.67
CA VAL A 170 16.92 12.69 0.54
C VAL A 170 16.12 13.85 1.13
N HIS A 171 15.14 14.34 0.38
CA HIS A 171 14.24 15.39 0.84
C HIS A 171 12.80 15.09 0.41
N GLY A 172 11.83 15.82 0.95
CA GLY A 172 10.43 15.57 0.62
C GLY A 172 9.45 16.10 1.63
N GLU A 173 8.36 15.38 1.78
CA GLU A 173 7.23 15.80 2.61
C GLU A 173 6.62 14.62 3.36
N ILE A 174 6.00 14.91 4.49
CA ILE A 174 5.20 14.00 5.30
C ILE A 174 3.75 14.45 5.19
N ILE A 175 2.87 13.55 4.71
CA ILE A 175 1.44 13.81 4.62
C ILE A 175 0.72 12.64 5.28
N ILE A 176 0.17 12.87 6.45
CA ILE A 176 -0.58 11.85 7.20
C ILE A 176 -2.08 11.91 6.86
N PRO A 177 -2.83 10.82 7.05
CA PRO A 177 -4.27 10.82 6.86
C PRO A 177 -4.97 11.90 7.68
N SER A 178 -6.03 12.50 7.13
CA SER A 178 -6.70 13.68 7.69
C SER A 178 -7.38 13.46 9.04
N GLU A 179 -7.58 12.22 9.46
CA GLU A 179 -8.08 11.83 10.78
C GLU A 179 -7.03 11.93 11.89
N TYR A 180 -5.76 12.16 11.52
CA TYR A 180 -4.65 12.35 12.44
C TYR A 180 -4.10 13.77 12.31
N SER A 181 -3.40 14.23 13.34
CA SER A 181 -2.64 15.49 13.34
C SER A 181 -1.29 15.28 13.99
N ILE A 182 -0.25 15.92 13.44
CA ILE A 182 1.08 15.96 14.04
C ILE A 182 1.00 16.88 15.27
N GLU A 183 1.33 16.37 16.47
CA GLU A 183 1.15 17.12 17.73
C GLU A 183 1.86 18.48 17.70
N ASP A 184 3.06 18.54 17.10
CA ASP A 184 3.90 19.75 17.12
C ASP A 184 3.31 20.92 16.31
N ASN A 185 2.53 20.65 15.27
CA ASN A 185 2.01 21.70 14.38
C ASN A 185 0.48 21.70 14.23
N GLY A 186 -0.20 20.70 14.79
CA GLY A 186 -1.66 20.55 14.74
C GLY A 186 -2.23 20.28 13.34
N GLY A 187 -1.37 20.03 12.35
CA GLY A 187 -1.74 19.75 10.96
C GLY A 187 -1.41 18.33 10.54
N ASN A 188 -1.70 18.02 9.31
CA ASN A 188 -1.40 16.72 8.69
C ASN A 188 -0.25 16.75 7.66
N TYR A 189 0.49 17.86 7.64
CA TYR A 189 1.63 18.10 6.73
C TYR A 189 2.86 18.56 7.50
N ALA A 190 4.03 18.05 7.09
CA ALA A 190 5.34 18.57 7.48
C ALA A 190 6.33 18.43 6.30
N GLU A 191 7.38 19.26 6.27
CA GLU A 191 8.56 18.95 5.46
C GLU A 191 9.25 17.72 6.02
N LEU A 192 9.91 16.96 5.15
CA LEU A 192 10.62 15.74 5.56
C LEU A 192 11.88 16.12 6.34
N GLU A 193 11.89 15.82 7.60
CA GLU A 193 13.03 15.95 8.48
C GLU A 193 13.24 14.63 9.27
N ASN A 194 14.48 14.37 9.67
CA ASN A 194 14.76 13.24 10.55
C ASN A 194 14.17 13.48 11.93
N GLY A 195 13.36 12.56 12.42
CA GLY A 195 12.73 12.74 13.72
C GLY A 195 11.63 11.76 14.05
N GLU A 196 11.00 12.03 15.18
CA GLU A 196 9.84 11.33 15.70
C GLU A 196 8.64 12.29 15.68
N TYR A 197 7.56 11.84 15.09
CA TYR A 197 6.30 12.59 14.98
C TYR A 197 5.23 11.84 15.77
N MET A 198 4.62 12.52 16.73
CA MET A 198 3.49 11.99 17.48
C MET A 198 2.18 12.42 16.82
N LEU A 199 1.25 11.47 16.68
CA LEU A 199 -0.03 11.63 15.96
C LEU A 199 -1.21 11.21 16.84
#